data_b03f06ada7e237f305a615fa517d7fd5
#
_entry.id   b03f06ada7e237f305a615fa517d7fd5
#
_cell.length_a   1.000
_cell.length_b   1.000
_cell.length_c   1.000
_cell.angle_alpha   90.00
_cell.angle_beta   90.00
_cell.angle_gamma   90.00
#
_symmetry.space_group_name_H-M   'P 1'
#
loop_
_entity.id
_entity.type
_entity.pdbx_description
1 polymer ?
#
loop_
_entity_poly.entity_id
_entity_poly.type
_entity_poly.pdbx_seq_one_letter_code
_entity_poly.pdbx_strand_id
1 'polypeptide(L)'
;MNVLMFNFKYWNSIGALLAGIVVTIVLVVLGTIYLKNKSEKTKLLPIQICFYILIILEVAKIYYLISRDGGFNANRYPIVFCSIVMFTYPMFCFKKNKLSDFAMGMSVLPCLVSILFVFLTVGDADLMQSGKFNIIHFHSIIYHLIMFGVSLYLITVKLYKFEFKKSVGIAIGLSGYVLMATLLTVFIQGDISFFGYGFNGSPVFNFLYQKVGYFPGNLCVMLLMWIVTFLVYGLIQMISNIKHKHNNKNKCLEENNND
;
A
#
# COMPACT_ATOMS: atom_id res chain seq x y z
N MET A 1 -28.94 4.39 9.23
CA MET A 1 -28.26 4.09 7.96
C MET A 1 -27.83 5.40 7.32
N ASN A 2 -26.76 6.04 7.84
CA ASN A 2 -26.15 7.24 7.25
C ASN A 2 -24.90 6.78 6.51
N VAL A 3 -25.14 6.21 5.31
CA VAL A 3 -24.10 5.76 4.40
C VAL A 3 -23.61 6.98 3.64
N LEU A 4 -22.29 7.26 3.75
CA LEU A 4 -21.54 8.15 2.86
C LEU A 4 -22.09 9.60 2.74
N MET A 5 -22.22 10.30 3.83
CA MET A 5 -22.14 11.76 3.73
C MET A 5 -20.65 12.12 3.59
N PHE A 6 -20.22 12.38 2.36
CA PHE A 6 -19.00 13.12 2.08
C PHE A 6 -19.11 14.48 2.78
N ASN A 7 -18.54 14.58 3.97
CA ASN A 7 -18.62 15.78 4.75
C ASN A 7 -17.62 16.77 4.15
N PHE A 8 -18.12 17.74 3.36
CA PHE A 8 -17.33 18.77 2.68
C PHE A 8 -16.45 19.63 3.60
N LYS A 9 -16.54 19.43 4.90
CA LYS A 9 -15.71 20.07 5.92
C LYS A 9 -14.21 19.74 5.79
N TYR A 10 -13.85 18.69 5.05
CA TYR A 10 -12.48 18.15 4.94
C TYR A 10 -11.79 18.39 3.59
N TRP A 11 -12.27 19.38 2.82
CA TRP A 11 -11.69 19.71 1.52
C TRP A 11 -10.18 19.96 1.55
N ASN A 12 -9.65 20.52 2.63
CA ASN A 12 -8.22 20.78 2.78
C ASN A 12 -7.40 19.49 2.80
N SER A 13 -7.91 18.45 3.47
CA SER A 13 -7.24 17.13 3.55
C SER A 13 -7.34 16.37 2.23
N ILE A 14 -8.51 16.40 1.59
CA ILE A 14 -8.72 15.80 0.26
C ILE A 14 -7.88 16.53 -0.79
N GLY A 15 -7.87 17.85 -0.78
CA GLY A 15 -7.07 18.67 -1.68
C GLY A 15 -5.57 18.38 -1.54
N ALA A 16 -5.07 18.29 -0.30
CA ALA A 16 -3.68 17.92 -0.02
C ALA A 16 -3.34 16.51 -0.52
N LEU A 17 -4.23 15.53 -0.33
CA LEU A 17 -4.06 14.18 -0.83
C LEU A 17 -4.03 14.14 -2.36
N LEU A 18 -4.98 14.79 -3.03
CA LEU A 18 -5.03 14.85 -4.50
C LEU A 18 -3.80 15.55 -5.09
N ALA A 19 -3.40 16.68 -4.52
CA ALA A 19 -2.17 17.37 -4.93
C ALA A 19 -0.94 16.47 -4.71
N GLY A 20 -0.86 15.76 -3.58
CA GLY A 20 0.18 14.79 -3.28
C GLY A 20 0.22 13.64 -4.29
N ILE A 21 -0.94 13.10 -4.69
CA ILE A 21 -1.03 12.06 -5.72
C ILE A 21 -0.47 12.56 -7.06
N VAL A 22 -0.88 13.77 -7.50
CA VAL A 22 -0.38 14.36 -8.75
C VAL A 22 1.13 14.54 -8.69
N VAL A 23 1.67 15.13 -7.63
CA VAL A 23 3.12 15.28 -7.43
C VAL A 23 3.83 13.94 -7.45
N THR A 24 3.30 12.93 -6.76
CA THR A 24 3.86 11.58 -6.73
C THR A 24 3.90 10.96 -8.12
N ILE A 25 2.82 11.06 -8.90
CA ILE A 25 2.77 10.56 -10.28
C ILE A 25 3.83 11.26 -11.15
N VAL A 26 3.93 12.59 -11.06
CA VAL A 26 4.95 13.36 -11.80
C VAL A 26 6.36 12.90 -11.44
N LEU A 27 6.67 12.74 -10.16
CA LEU A 27 7.98 12.23 -9.70
C LEU A 27 8.27 10.82 -10.21
N VAL A 28 7.28 9.93 -10.19
CA VAL A 28 7.42 8.56 -10.72
C VAL A 28 7.66 8.58 -12.23
N VAL A 29 6.95 9.40 -12.98
CA VAL A 29 7.14 9.54 -14.44
C VAL A 29 8.54 10.05 -14.74
N LEU A 30 8.98 11.13 -14.09
CA LEU A 30 10.33 11.70 -14.27
C LEU A 30 11.40 10.66 -13.88
N GLY A 31 11.25 10.02 -12.72
CA GLY A 31 12.17 8.95 -12.27
C GLY A 31 12.22 7.79 -13.26
N THR A 32 11.07 7.40 -13.82
CA THR A 32 11.00 6.34 -14.83
C THR A 32 11.72 6.74 -16.11
N ILE A 33 11.48 7.94 -16.65
CA ILE A 33 12.15 8.42 -17.87
C ILE A 33 13.66 8.42 -17.68
N TYR A 34 14.14 8.91 -16.54
CA TYR A 34 15.57 9.05 -16.28
C TYR A 34 16.27 7.72 -15.97
N LEU A 35 15.58 6.81 -15.28
CA LEU A 35 16.20 5.60 -14.71
C LEU A 35 15.89 4.30 -15.47
N LYS A 36 14.87 4.27 -16.35
CA LYS A 36 14.43 3.02 -17.03
C LYS A 36 15.56 2.25 -17.73
N ASN A 37 16.55 2.97 -18.26
CA ASN A 37 17.67 2.38 -19.01
C ASN A 37 18.96 2.22 -18.15
N LYS A 38 18.91 2.56 -16.86
CA LYS A 38 20.04 2.44 -15.95
C LYS A 38 20.13 1.03 -15.37
N SER A 39 21.28 0.75 -14.72
CA SER A 39 21.50 -0.52 -14.02
C SER A 39 20.43 -0.78 -12.95
N GLU A 40 20.20 -2.03 -12.62
CA GLU A 40 19.25 -2.43 -11.59
C GLU A 40 19.57 -1.79 -10.22
N LYS A 41 20.87 -1.74 -9.89
CA LYS A 41 21.37 -1.08 -8.67
C LYS A 41 20.98 0.41 -8.63
N THR A 42 21.13 1.11 -9.76
CA THR A 42 20.74 2.53 -9.86
C THR A 42 19.22 2.72 -9.75
N LYS A 43 18.43 1.79 -10.28
CA LYS A 43 16.97 1.82 -10.17
C LYS A 43 16.49 1.60 -8.73
N LEU A 44 17.24 0.90 -7.89
CA LEU A 44 16.88 0.68 -6.49
C LEU A 44 17.16 1.89 -5.59
N LEU A 45 18.04 2.81 -5.99
CA LEU A 45 18.43 3.97 -5.17
C LEU A 45 17.24 4.85 -4.71
N PRO A 46 16.28 5.24 -5.57
CA PRO A 46 15.12 5.99 -5.10
C PRO A 46 14.31 5.25 -4.04
N ILE A 47 14.20 3.92 -4.15
CA ILE A 47 13.46 3.10 -3.20
C ILE A 47 14.19 3.05 -1.85
N GLN A 48 15.52 2.95 -1.86
CA GLN A 48 16.35 3.04 -0.65
C GLN A 48 16.14 4.38 0.06
N ILE A 49 16.15 5.50 -0.69
CA ILE A 49 15.89 6.83 -0.14
C ILE A 49 14.49 6.89 0.48
N CYS A 50 13.47 6.44 -0.24
CA CYS A 50 12.09 6.37 0.26
C CYS A 50 11.99 5.51 1.53
N PHE A 51 12.69 4.38 1.59
CA PHE A 51 12.72 3.51 2.76
C PHE A 51 13.30 4.23 3.99
N TYR A 52 14.43 4.93 3.85
CA TYR A 52 14.98 5.72 4.97
C TYR A 52 14.05 6.85 5.40
N ILE A 53 13.39 7.53 4.45
CA ILE A 53 12.38 8.55 4.78
C ILE A 53 11.23 7.93 5.57
N LEU A 54 10.73 6.75 5.18
CA LEU A 54 9.67 6.05 5.91
C LEU A 54 10.10 5.69 7.34
N ILE A 55 11.34 5.22 7.54
CA ILE A 55 11.89 4.95 8.89
C ILE A 55 11.88 6.24 9.74
N ILE A 56 12.40 7.35 9.19
CA ILE A 56 12.46 8.62 9.91
C ILE A 56 11.05 9.10 10.28
N LEU A 57 10.11 9.02 9.35
CA LEU A 57 8.72 9.38 9.59
C LEU A 57 8.10 8.51 10.70
N GLU A 58 8.34 7.21 10.70
CA GLU A 58 7.79 6.30 11.70
C GLU A 58 8.39 6.56 13.09
N VAL A 59 9.71 6.76 13.19
CA VAL A 59 10.38 7.13 14.43
C VAL A 59 9.86 8.47 14.96
N ALA A 60 9.71 9.47 14.10
CA ALA A 60 9.16 10.77 14.48
C ALA A 60 7.72 10.66 15.00
N LYS A 61 6.87 9.84 14.35
CA LYS A 61 5.50 9.55 14.80
C LYS A 61 5.50 8.90 16.20
N ILE A 62 6.32 7.86 16.39
CA ILE A 62 6.41 7.15 17.67
C ILE A 62 6.86 8.10 18.77
N TYR A 63 7.90 8.89 18.53
CA TYR A 63 8.39 9.89 19.47
C TYR A 63 7.31 10.91 19.85
N TYR A 64 6.60 11.45 18.85
CA TYR A 64 5.49 12.38 19.06
C TYR A 64 4.39 11.77 19.93
N LEU A 65 4.01 10.51 19.65
CA LEU A 65 2.97 9.82 20.39
C LEU A 65 3.35 9.55 21.84
N ILE A 66 4.59 9.10 22.09
CA ILE A 66 5.11 8.90 23.45
C ILE A 66 5.11 10.22 24.23
N SER A 67 5.59 11.31 23.60
CA SER A 67 5.65 12.63 24.24
C SER A 67 4.27 13.20 24.56
N ARG A 68 3.28 12.94 23.70
CA ARG A 68 1.90 13.41 23.88
C ARG A 68 1.14 12.64 24.96
N ASP A 69 1.33 11.32 25.01
CA ASP A 69 0.52 10.41 25.83
C ASP A 69 1.19 10.08 27.17
N GLY A 70 2.39 10.62 27.42
CA GLY A 70 3.15 10.41 28.66
C GLY A 70 3.69 9.00 28.85
N GLY A 71 3.70 8.16 27.79
CA GLY A 71 4.18 6.80 27.85
C GLY A 71 3.99 6.01 26.55
N PHE A 72 4.50 4.79 26.60
CA PHE A 72 4.44 3.88 25.47
C PHE A 72 3.10 3.14 25.44
N ASN A 73 2.35 3.27 24.34
CA ASN A 73 1.08 2.58 24.13
C ASN A 73 1.22 1.55 23.01
N ALA A 74 1.10 0.26 23.36
CA ALA A 74 1.24 -0.86 22.43
C ALA A 74 0.27 -0.78 21.22
N ASN A 75 -0.89 -0.14 21.37
CA ASN A 75 -1.89 0.03 20.32
C ASN A 75 -1.44 0.95 19.16
N ARG A 76 -0.24 1.52 19.24
CA ARG A 76 0.26 2.51 18.28
C ARG A 76 1.54 2.07 17.57
N TYR A 77 1.87 0.78 17.69
CA TYR A 77 3.00 0.18 17.00
C TYR A 77 2.82 0.15 15.47
N PRO A 78 3.92 0.18 14.73
CA PRO A 78 3.91 0.10 13.26
C PRO A 78 3.70 -1.34 12.77
N ILE A 79 2.66 -2.02 13.24
CA ILE A 79 2.26 -3.34 12.74
C ILE A 79 0.97 -3.23 11.91
N VAL A 80 0.56 -2.01 11.60
CA VAL A 80 -0.56 -1.70 10.73
C VAL A 80 -0.29 -2.23 9.32
N PHE A 81 -1.33 -2.63 8.60
CA PHE A 81 -1.19 -3.19 7.24
C PHE A 81 -0.31 -2.36 6.30
N CYS A 82 -0.36 -1.03 6.38
CA CYS A 82 0.55 -0.15 5.66
C CYS A 82 2.02 -0.28 6.10
N SER A 83 2.30 -0.75 7.31
CA SER A 83 3.68 -0.95 7.78
C SER A 83 4.36 -2.20 7.20
N ILE A 84 3.66 -3.00 6.40
CA ILE A 84 4.26 -4.16 5.69
C ILE A 84 5.51 -3.76 4.91
N VAL A 85 5.58 -2.52 4.41
CA VAL A 85 6.72 -1.98 3.68
C VAL A 85 7.99 -1.89 4.53
N MET A 86 7.85 -1.70 5.84
CA MET A 86 8.99 -1.66 6.77
C MET A 86 9.72 -3.01 6.83
N PHE A 87 9.01 -4.11 6.56
CA PHE A 87 9.55 -5.46 6.54
C PHE A 87 9.96 -5.90 5.12
N THR A 88 9.20 -5.49 4.11
CA THR A 88 9.41 -5.96 2.75
C THR A 88 10.47 -5.14 1.99
N TYR A 89 10.54 -3.82 2.18
CA TYR A 89 11.53 -2.99 1.46
C TYR A 89 12.99 -3.40 1.75
N PRO A 90 13.42 -3.68 2.98
CA PRO A 90 14.78 -4.15 3.23
C PRO A 90 15.12 -5.43 2.48
N MET A 91 14.14 -6.29 2.21
CA MET A 91 14.37 -7.58 1.55
C MET A 91 14.75 -7.45 0.07
N PHE A 92 14.45 -6.31 -0.57
CA PHE A 92 14.76 -6.09 -1.98
C PHE A 92 15.56 -4.81 -2.29
N CYS A 93 15.59 -3.83 -1.37
CA CYS A 93 16.30 -2.57 -1.61
C CYS A 93 17.83 -2.74 -1.68
N PHE A 94 18.39 -3.64 -0.88
CA PHE A 94 19.84 -3.73 -0.71
C PHE A 94 20.47 -4.90 -1.45
N LYS A 95 19.73 -5.97 -1.66
CA LYS A 95 20.23 -7.17 -2.34
C LYS A 95 19.11 -7.90 -3.08
N LYS A 96 19.31 -8.13 -4.37
CA LYS A 96 18.43 -8.99 -5.14
C LYS A 96 18.70 -10.46 -4.81
N ASN A 97 17.67 -11.17 -4.39
CA ASN A 97 17.67 -12.59 -4.11
C ASN A 97 16.32 -13.21 -4.48
N LYS A 98 16.15 -14.52 -4.31
CA LYS A 98 14.86 -15.19 -4.62
C LYS A 98 13.68 -14.65 -3.82
N LEU A 99 13.93 -14.08 -2.64
CA LEU A 99 12.92 -13.48 -1.78
C LEU A 99 12.54 -12.07 -2.22
N SER A 100 13.40 -11.37 -3.00
CA SER A 100 13.16 -10.00 -3.44
C SER A 100 11.89 -9.87 -4.28
N ASP A 101 11.67 -10.77 -5.22
CA ASP A 101 10.46 -10.78 -6.07
C ASP A 101 9.18 -10.98 -5.25
N PHE A 102 9.23 -11.88 -4.27
CA PHE A 102 8.13 -12.11 -3.33
C PHE A 102 7.88 -10.86 -2.47
N ALA A 103 8.93 -10.28 -1.88
CA ALA A 103 8.83 -9.08 -1.07
C ALA A 103 8.32 -7.86 -1.87
N MET A 104 8.74 -7.70 -3.12
CA MET A 104 8.18 -6.69 -4.03
C MET A 104 6.68 -6.91 -4.25
N GLY A 105 6.25 -8.14 -4.52
CA GLY A 105 4.84 -8.48 -4.70
C GLY A 105 4.01 -8.22 -3.45
N MET A 106 4.53 -8.58 -2.27
CA MET A 106 3.93 -8.32 -0.97
C MET A 106 3.80 -6.81 -0.68
N SER A 107 4.63 -5.96 -1.29
CA SER A 107 4.56 -4.51 -1.14
C SER A 107 3.65 -3.86 -2.16
N VAL A 108 3.79 -4.22 -3.45
CA VAL A 108 3.17 -3.49 -4.56
C VAL A 108 1.66 -3.46 -4.45
N LEU A 109 1.02 -4.60 -4.23
CA LEU A 109 -0.44 -4.68 -4.19
C LEU A 109 -1.04 -3.91 -2.99
N PRO A 110 -0.60 -4.16 -1.73
CA PRO A 110 -1.10 -3.40 -0.59
C PRO A 110 -0.88 -1.89 -0.71
N CYS A 111 0.28 -1.48 -1.26
CA CYS A 111 0.60 -0.07 -1.40
C CYS A 111 -0.23 0.64 -2.48
N LEU A 112 -0.57 -0.04 -3.57
CA LEU A 112 -1.50 0.51 -4.57
C LEU A 112 -2.91 0.68 -4.00
N VAL A 113 -3.36 -0.31 -3.23
CA VAL A 113 -4.70 -0.29 -2.62
C VAL A 113 -4.77 0.68 -1.43
N SER A 114 -3.66 0.89 -0.72
CA SER A 114 -3.62 1.75 0.47
C SER A 114 -4.05 3.19 0.20
N ILE A 115 -3.80 3.73 -1.00
CA ILE A 115 -4.24 5.07 -1.36
C ILE A 115 -5.77 5.20 -1.38
N LEU A 116 -6.48 4.14 -1.78
CA LEU A 116 -7.94 4.09 -1.73
C LEU A 116 -8.44 4.10 -0.28
N PHE A 117 -7.76 3.36 0.61
CA PHE A 117 -8.09 3.38 2.05
C PHE A 117 -7.87 4.75 2.65
N VAL A 118 -6.76 5.43 2.33
CA VAL A 118 -6.54 6.81 2.78
C VAL A 118 -7.64 7.73 2.27
N PHE A 119 -8.01 7.61 0.99
CA PHE A 119 -9.08 8.41 0.42
C PHE A 119 -10.43 8.20 1.13
N LEU A 120 -10.74 6.96 1.50
CA LEU A 120 -11.97 6.61 2.22
C LEU A 120 -11.94 7.06 3.70
N THR A 121 -10.76 7.13 4.32
CA THR A 121 -10.59 7.48 5.75
C THR A 121 -10.27 8.96 5.98
N VAL A 122 -9.76 9.68 4.98
CA VAL A 122 -9.49 11.13 5.06
C VAL A 122 -10.77 11.94 5.35
N GLY A 123 -11.95 11.40 5.03
CA GLY A 123 -13.23 12.03 5.37
C GLY A 123 -13.48 12.19 6.88
N ASP A 124 -12.85 11.37 7.72
CA ASP A 124 -13.00 11.41 9.19
C ASP A 124 -11.84 12.13 9.90
N ALA A 125 -10.83 12.57 9.14
CA ALA A 125 -9.60 13.05 9.69
C ALA A 125 -9.22 14.43 9.16
N ASP A 126 -9.38 15.45 9.99
CA ASP A 126 -9.06 16.83 9.67
C ASP A 126 -7.54 17.10 9.88
N LEU A 127 -6.85 17.60 8.83
CA LEU A 127 -5.48 18.09 8.96
C LEU A 127 -5.38 19.25 9.96
N MET A 128 -6.48 19.96 10.18
CA MET A 128 -6.60 21.10 11.09
C MET A 128 -7.63 20.81 12.17
N GLN A 129 -7.37 19.82 13.03
CA GLN A 129 -8.28 19.49 14.13
C GLN A 129 -8.31 20.61 15.17
N SER A 130 -9.47 21.22 15.38
CA SER A 130 -9.65 22.32 16.35
C SER A 130 -8.68 23.51 16.13
N GLY A 131 -8.37 23.81 14.86
CA GLY A 131 -7.44 24.90 14.51
C GLY A 131 -5.95 24.56 14.70
N LYS A 132 -5.62 23.35 15.11
CA LYS A 132 -4.23 22.88 15.25
C LYS A 132 -3.87 21.87 14.16
N PHE A 133 -2.65 21.99 13.63
CA PHE A 133 -2.12 21.07 12.63
C PHE A 133 -1.99 19.65 13.21
N ASN A 134 -2.59 18.68 12.53
CA ASN A 134 -2.56 17.29 12.96
C ASN A 134 -1.37 16.54 12.33
N ILE A 135 -0.29 16.44 13.06
CA ILE A 135 0.96 15.78 12.63
C ILE A 135 0.71 14.33 12.24
N ILE A 136 -0.18 13.60 12.92
CA ILE A 136 -0.44 12.18 12.66
C ILE A 136 -1.12 12.01 11.29
N HIS A 137 -2.05 12.89 10.94
CA HIS A 137 -2.70 12.85 9.63
C HIS A 137 -1.75 13.23 8.50
N PHE A 138 -0.96 14.27 8.71
CA PHE A 138 0.09 14.65 7.77
C PHE A 138 1.08 13.51 7.52
N HIS A 139 1.57 12.87 8.60
CA HIS A 139 2.39 11.67 8.53
C HIS A 139 1.71 10.58 7.70
N SER A 140 0.44 10.28 7.99
CA SER A 140 -0.31 9.24 7.29
C SER A 140 -0.39 9.53 5.79
N ILE A 141 -0.74 10.76 5.38
CA ILE A 141 -0.82 11.13 3.96
C ILE A 141 0.54 10.94 3.28
N ILE A 142 1.62 11.49 3.82
CA ILE A 142 2.96 11.39 3.21
C ILE A 142 3.42 9.95 3.15
N TYR A 143 3.22 9.18 4.21
CA TYR A 143 3.58 7.77 4.28
C TYR A 143 2.94 6.97 3.14
N HIS A 144 1.63 7.13 2.94
CA HIS A 144 0.90 6.41 1.89
C HIS A 144 1.22 6.92 0.48
N LEU A 145 1.50 8.21 0.30
CA LEU A 145 1.97 8.75 -0.97
C LEU A 145 3.32 8.16 -1.38
N ILE A 146 4.25 8.00 -0.44
CA ILE A 146 5.55 7.34 -0.69
C ILE A 146 5.32 5.88 -1.06
N MET A 147 4.50 5.14 -0.32
CA MET A 147 4.18 3.75 -0.61
C MET A 147 3.59 3.57 -2.01
N PHE A 148 2.61 4.39 -2.34
CA PHE A 148 1.96 4.43 -3.66
C PHE A 148 2.98 4.75 -4.76
N GLY A 149 3.80 5.78 -4.57
CA GLY A 149 4.85 6.18 -5.51
C GLY A 149 5.87 5.09 -5.77
N VAL A 150 6.38 4.43 -4.72
CA VAL A 150 7.32 3.31 -4.86
C VAL A 150 6.69 2.14 -5.61
N SER A 151 5.43 1.83 -5.36
CA SER A 151 4.73 0.74 -6.04
C SER A 151 4.55 1.02 -7.54
N LEU A 152 4.12 2.24 -7.90
CA LEU A 152 4.04 2.67 -9.30
C LEU A 152 5.43 2.66 -9.97
N TYR A 153 6.44 3.12 -9.25
CA TYR A 153 7.82 3.15 -9.75
C TYR A 153 8.35 1.74 -10.04
N LEU A 154 8.17 0.79 -9.12
CA LEU A 154 8.58 -0.63 -9.31
C LEU A 154 7.99 -1.23 -10.59
N ILE A 155 6.75 -0.90 -10.90
CA ILE A 155 6.05 -1.37 -12.10
C ILE A 155 6.58 -0.68 -13.35
N THR A 156 6.69 0.66 -13.32
CA THR A 156 7.03 1.48 -14.50
C THR A 156 8.48 1.31 -14.94
N VAL A 157 9.43 1.13 -14.01
CA VAL A 157 10.83 0.81 -14.33
C VAL A 157 11.08 -0.68 -14.58
N LYS A 158 10.00 -1.50 -14.54
CA LYS A 158 10.03 -2.95 -14.79
C LYS A 158 10.91 -3.74 -13.79
N LEU A 159 11.06 -3.25 -12.57
CA LEU A 159 11.69 -4.02 -11.49
C LEU A 159 10.78 -5.12 -10.98
N TYR A 160 9.47 -4.88 -11.00
CA TYR A 160 8.46 -5.89 -10.68
C TYR A 160 7.57 -6.18 -11.89
N LYS A 161 7.31 -7.48 -12.14
CA LYS A 161 6.40 -7.95 -13.17
C LYS A 161 5.27 -8.75 -12.53
N PHE A 162 4.04 -8.36 -12.86
CA PHE A 162 2.87 -9.15 -12.50
C PHE A 162 2.82 -10.41 -13.36
N GLU A 163 2.92 -11.55 -12.71
CA GLU A 163 2.74 -12.87 -13.33
C GLU A 163 1.71 -13.63 -12.50
N PHE A 164 0.64 -14.13 -13.12
CA PHE A 164 -0.46 -14.78 -12.40
C PHE A 164 0.03 -15.92 -11.48
N LYS A 165 1.04 -16.66 -11.89
CA LYS A 165 1.66 -17.72 -11.05
C LYS A 165 2.22 -17.23 -9.71
N LYS A 166 2.55 -15.94 -9.58
CA LYS A 166 3.04 -15.34 -8.34
C LYS A 166 1.90 -15.00 -7.37
N SER A 167 0.67 -14.86 -7.86
CA SER A 167 -0.49 -14.40 -7.07
C SER A 167 -0.78 -15.30 -5.86
N VAL A 168 -0.65 -16.62 -6.01
CA VAL A 168 -0.87 -17.58 -4.92
C VAL A 168 0.12 -17.34 -3.77
N GLY A 169 1.41 -17.24 -4.09
CA GLY A 169 2.45 -16.97 -3.08
C GLY A 169 2.22 -15.64 -2.36
N ILE A 170 1.84 -14.60 -3.11
CA ILE A 170 1.51 -13.28 -2.54
C ILE A 170 0.28 -13.37 -1.63
N ALA A 171 -0.79 -14.02 -2.06
CA ALA A 171 -2.00 -14.21 -1.27
C ALA A 171 -1.73 -14.97 0.03
N ILE A 172 -0.92 -16.03 -0.01
CA ILE A 172 -0.46 -16.76 1.18
C ILE A 172 0.35 -15.85 2.10
N GLY A 173 1.28 -15.07 1.56
CA GLY A 173 2.09 -14.13 2.35
C GLY A 173 1.24 -13.07 3.04
N LEU A 174 0.27 -12.46 2.34
CA LEU A 174 -0.68 -11.51 2.91
C LEU A 174 -1.54 -12.14 4.00
N SER A 175 -1.99 -13.39 3.80
CA SER A 175 -2.74 -14.14 4.82
C SER A 175 -1.88 -14.41 6.05
N GLY A 176 -0.61 -14.77 5.87
CA GLY A 176 0.34 -14.94 6.96
C GLY A 176 0.54 -13.65 7.76
N TYR A 177 0.59 -12.50 7.07
CA TYR A 177 0.65 -11.19 7.72
C TYR A 177 -0.60 -10.90 8.55
N VAL A 178 -1.80 -11.13 8.01
CA VAL A 178 -3.07 -10.96 8.74
C VAL A 178 -3.13 -11.89 9.95
N LEU A 179 -2.73 -13.15 9.79
CA LEU A 179 -2.70 -14.13 10.88
C LEU A 179 -1.74 -13.70 11.99
N MET A 180 -0.52 -13.28 11.62
CA MET A 180 0.47 -12.76 12.58
C MET A 180 -0.09 -11.54 13.34
N ALA A 181 -0.69 -10.59 12.63
CA ALA A 181 -1.30 -9.41 13.22
C ALA A 181 -2.46 -9.75 14.15
N THR A 182 -3.30 -10.74 13.78
CA THR A 182 -4.40 -11.27 14.61
C THR A 182 -3.85 -11.88 15.90
N LEU A 183 -2.83 -12.72 15.81
CA LEU A 183 -2.21 -13.35 16.99
C LEU A 183 -1.58 -12.30 17.91
N LEU A 184 -0.84 -11.35 17.36
CA LEU A 184 -0.24 -10.26 18.15
C LEU A 184 -1.31 -9.42 18.87
N THR A 185 -2.43 -9.12 18.21
CA THR A 185 -3.57 -8.41 18.81
C THR A 185 -4.11 -9.15 20.01
N VAL A 186 -4.25 -10.49 19.93
CA VAL A 186 -4.73 -11.31 21.04
C VAL A 186 -3.71 -11.33 22.19
N PHE A 187 -2.42 -11.51 21.90
CA PHE A 187 -1.38 -11.58 22.92
C PHE A 187 -1.17 -10.23 23.66
N ILE A 188 -1.23 -9.11 22.95
CA ILE A 188 -0.97 -7.78 23.50
C ILE A 188 -2.27 -7.16 24.05
N GLN A 189 -3.43 -7.79 23.80
CA GLN A 189 -4.77 -7.28 24.17
C GLN A 189 -5.01 -5.83 23.69
N GLY A 190 -4.44 -5.50 22.52
CA GLY A 190 -4.47 -4.16 21.93
C GLY A 190 -4.83 -4.19 20.46
N ASP A 191 -5.39 -3.10 19.97
CA ASP A 191 -5.75 -2.94 18.56
C ASP A 191 -4.50 -2.58 17.73
N ILE A 192 -3.73 -3.60 17.32
CA ILE A 192 -2.39 -3.38 16.75
C ILE A 192 -2.41 -3.11 15.25
N SER A 193 -3.44 -3.54 14.50
CA SER A 193 -3.27 -3.58 13.05
C SER A 193 -4.55 -3.46 12.22
N PHE A 194 -5.50 -2.66 12.59
CA PHE A 194 -6.84 -2.64 11.97
C PHE A 194 -7.62 -3.96 12.08
N PHE A 195 -7.00 -5.00 12.63
CA PHE A 195 -7.54 -6.34 12.84
C PHE A 195 -7.84 -6.61 14.31
N GLY A 196 -7.84 -5.56 15.16
CA GLY A 196 -8.07 -5.64 16.59
C GLY A 196 -9.53 -5.47 16.99
N TYR A 197 -9.81 -5.80 18.26
CA TYR A 197 -11.09 -5.50 18.90
C TYR A 197 -11.30 -3.98 18.95
N GLY A 198 -12.40 -3.50 18.36
CA GLY A 198 -12.79 -2.09 18.48
C GLY A 198 -12.10 -1.14 17.52
N PHE A 199 -11.73 -1.60 16.33
CA PHE A 199 -11.23 -0.72 15.28
C PHE A 199 -12.26 0.35 14.91
N ASN A 200 -12.15 1.52 15.53
CA ASN A 200 -13.08 2.64 15.36
C ASN A 200 -12.86 3.43 14.05
N GLY A 201 -11.87 3.06 13.23
CA GLY A 201 -11.46 3.85 12.08
C GLY A 201 -12.06 3.43 10.74
N SER A 202 -12.60 2.20 10.60
CA SER A 202 -13.19 1.74 9.34
C SER A 202 -14.62 1.23 9.53
N PRO A 203 -15.63 1.93 9.00
CA PRO A 203 -17.01 1.48 9.07
C PRO A 203 -17.23 0.07 8.51
N VAL A 204 -16.45 -0.30 7.47
CA VAL A 204 -16.55 -1.61 6.82
C VAL A 204 -16.07 -2.72 7.75
N PHE A 205 -14.90 -2.57 8.39
CA PHE A 205 -14.38 -3.56 9.31
C PHE A 205 -15.21 -3.63 10.59
N ASN A 206 -15.64 -2.50 11.14
CA ASN A 206 -16.54 -2.47 12.29
C ASN A 206 -17.86 -3.21 12.01
N PHE A 207 -18.46 -2.96 10.85
CA PHE A 207 -19.68 -3.67 10.44
C PHE A 207 -19.42 -5.19 10.36
N LEU A 208 -18.31 -5.59 9.74
CA LEU A 208 -17.95 -6.99 9.59
C LEU A 208 -17.76 -7.67 10.95
N TYR A 209 -16.96 -7.08 11.84
CA TYR A 209 -16.68 -7.66 13.16
C TYR A 209 -17.92 -7.69 14.07
N GLN A 210 -18.78 -6.70 13.98
CA GLN A 210 -20.06 -6.69 14.72
C GLN A 210 -21.03 -7.79 14.25
N LYS A 211 -20.99 -8.15 12.96
CA LYS A 211 -21.90 -9.15 12.39
C LYS A 211 -21.42 -10.58 12.54
N VAL A 212 -20.14 -10.82 12.33
CA VAL A 212 -19.62 -12.21 12.28
C VAL A 212 -18.62 -12.52 13.40
N GLY A 213 -18.22 -11.53 14.17
CA GLY A 213 -17.19 -11.69 15.21
C GLY A 213 -15.76 -11.51 14.69
N TYR A 214 -14.81 -11.43 15.62
CA TYR A 214 -13.42 -11.06 15.33
C TYR A 214 -12.68 -12.08 14.45
N PHE A 215 -12.64 -13.36 14.86
CA PHE A 215 -11.92 -14.38 14.10
C PHE A 215 -12.54 -14.65 12.72
N PRO A 216 -13.86 -14.89 12.61
CA PRO A 216 -14.48 -15.04 11.30
C PRO A 216 -14.34 -13.79 10.43
N GLY A 217 -14.37 -12.59 11.03
CA GLY A 217 -14.13 -11.33 10.31
C GLY A 217 -12.73 -11.28 9.68
N ASN A 218 -11.69 -11.69 10.40
CA ASN A 218 -10.34 -11.77 9.85
C ASN A 218 -10.21 -12.82 8.74
N LEU A 219 -10.91 -13.95 8.83
CA LEU A 219 -10.99 -14.90 7.72
C LEU A 219 -11.65 -14.30 6.48
N CYS A 220 -12.71 -13.52 6.65
CA CYS A 220 -13.32 -12.78 5.55
C CYS A 220 -12.35 -11.77 4.92
N VAL A 221 -11.55 -11.07 5.73
CA VAL A 221 -10.52 -10.16 5.23
C VAL A 221 -9.46 -10.92 4.43
N MET A 222 -9.00 -12.06 4.91
CA MET A 222 -8.06 -12.91 4.17
C MET A 222 -8.65 -13.34 2.81
N LEU A 223 -9.89 -13.82 2.78
CA LEU A 223 -10.58 -14.20 1.55
C LEU A 223 -10.71 -13.01 0.58
N LEU A 224 -11.05 -11.83 1.10
CA LEU A 224 -11.10 -10.61 0.29
C LEU A 224 -9.73 -10.28 -0.31
N MET A 225 -8.65 -10.40 0.47
CA MET A 225 -7.28 -10.21 -0.04
C MET A 225 -6.92 -11.20 -1.15
N TRP A 226 -7.34 -12.45 -1.03
CA TRP A 226 -7.16 -13.45 -2.09
C TRP A 226 -7.90 -13.05 -3.36
N ILE A 227 -9.17 -12.70 -3.24
CA ILE A 227 -10.00 -12.26 -4.38
C ILE A 227 -9.35 -11.05 -5.06
N VAL A 228 -8.99 -10.01 -4.31
CA VAL A 228 -8.35 -8.80 -4.84
C VAL A 228 -7.01 -9.15 -5.51
N THR A 229 -6.20 -9.99 -4.89
CA THR A 229 -4.91 -10.41 -5.45
C THR A 229 -5.11 -11.13 -6.79
N PHE A 230 -5.97 -12.12 -6.86
CA PHE A 230 -6.22 -12.86 -8.10
C PHE A 230 -6.84 -11.98 -9.18
N LEU A 231 -7.79 -11.11 -8.84
CA LEU A 231 -8.40 -10.18 -9.79
C LEU A 231 -7.35 -9.23 -10.37
N VAL A 232 -6.52 -8.60 -9.55
CA VAL A 232 -5.50 -7.65 -10.03
C VAL A 232 -4.47 -8.35 -10.92
N TYR A 233 -3.92 -9.49 -10.46
CA TYR A 233 -2.94 -10.24 -11.25
C TYR A 233 -3.55 -10.80 -12.54
N GLY A 234 -4.78 -11.31 -12.49
CA GLY A 234 -5.51 -11.81 -13.66
C GLY A 234 -5.79 -10.72 -14.68
N LEU A 235 -6.29 -9.57 -14.24
CA LEU A 235 -6.59 -8.44 -15.13
C LEU A 235 -5.32 -7.91 -15.80
N ILE A 236 -4.22 -7.72 -15.06
CA ILE A 236 -2.97 -7.24 -15.63
C ILE A 236 -2.40 -8.24 -16.63
N GLN A 237 -2.45 -9.54 -16.32
CA GLN A 237 -2.01 -10.60 -17.23
C GLN A 237 -2.87 -10.61 -18.51
N MET A 238 -4.19 -10.47 -18.40
CA MET A 238 -5.10 -10.41 -19.52
C MET A 238 -4.80 -9.21 -20.43
N ILE A 239 -4.62 -8.02 -19.87
CA ILE A 239 -4.26 -6.80 -20.61
C ILE A 239 -2.92 -6.98 -21.33
N SER A 240 -1.93 -7.56 -20.64
CA SER A 240 -0.61 -7.84 -21.22
C SER A 240 -0.71 -8.79 -22.42
N ASN A 241 -1.50 -9.84 -22.30
CA ASN A 241 -1.70 -10.83 -23.37
C ASN A 241 -2.41 -10.22 -24.60
N ILE A 242 -3.44 -9.37 -24.37
CA ILE A 242 -4.13 -8.66 -25.45
C ILE A 242 -3.16 -7.75 -26.21
N LYS A 243 -2.35 -6.96 -25.48
CA LYS A 243 -1.35 -6.06 -26.07
C LYS A 243 -0.31 -6.84 -26.91
N HIS A 244 0.16 -7.97 -26.42
CA HIS A 244 1.12 -8.82 -27.12
C HIS A 244 0.52 -9.37 -28.42
N LYS A 245 -0.73 -9.85 -28.37
CA LYS A 245 -1.45 -10.36 -29.55
C LYS A 245 -1.66 -9.27 -30.61
N HIS A 246 -2.01 -8.05 -30.19
CA HIS A 246 -2.18 -6.91 -31.10
C HIS A 246 -0.86 -6.51 -31.78
N ASN A 247 0.23 -6.45 -31.02
CA ASN A 247 1.55 -6.11 -31.56
C ASN A 247 2.07 -7.14 -32.57
N ASN A 248 1.83 -8.44 -32.30
CA ASN A 248 2.19 -9.50 -33.24
C ASN A 248 1.39 -9.42 -34.53
N LYS A 249 0.07 -9.11 -34.44
CA LYS A 249 -0.77 -8.95 -35.64
C LYS A 249 -0.30 -7.78 -36.51
N ASN A 250 0.09 -6.65 -35.89
CA ASN A 250 0.59 -5.50 -36.64
C ASN A 250 1.92 -5.81 -37.34
N LYS A 251 2.83 -6.54 -36.69
CA LYS A 251 4.09 -6.98 -37.33
C LYS A 251 3.85 -7.88 -38.57
N CYS A 252 2.95 -8.85 -38.46
CA CYS A 252 2.62 -9.70 -39.60
C CYS A 252 1.98 -8.90 -40.76
N LEU A 253 1.23 -7.83 -40.47
CA LEU A 253 0.66 -6.97 -41.51
C LEU A 253 1.71 -6.08 -42.17
N GLU A 254 2.71 -5.61 -41.44
CA GLU A 254 3.84 -4.84 -41.97
C GLU A 254 4.76 -5.70 -42.87
N GLU A 255 5.00 -6.95 -42.49
CA GLU A 255 5.79 -7.91 -43.29
C GLU A 255 5.09 -8.25 -44.60
N ASN A 256 3.76 -8.50 -44.59
CA ASN A 256 3.00 -8.80 -45.80
C ASN A 256 2.80 -7.62 -46.77
N ASN A 257 2.99 -6.37 -46.34
CA ASN A 257 2.88 -5.19 -47.21
C ASN A 257 4.22 -4.77 -47.82
N ASN A 258 5.33 -5.40 -47.44
CA ASN A 258 6.67 -5.11 -47.94
C ASN A 258 7.16 -6.17 -48.99
N ASP A 259 6.39 -7.22 -49.21
CA ASP A 259 6.55 -8.21 -50.29
C ASP A 259 5.64 -7.84 -51.49
#